data_b62aad8b6e77d1e88511c55f050abbaf
#
_entry.id   b62aad8b6e77d1e88511c55f050abbaf
#
_cell.length_a   1.000
_cell.length_b   1.000
_cell.length_c   1.000
_cell.angle_alpha   90.00
_cell.angle_beta   90.00
_cell.angle_gamma   90.00
#
_symmetry.space_group_name_H-M   'P 1'
#
loop_
_entity.id
_entity.type
_entity.pdbx_description
1 polymer ?
#
loop_
_entity_poly.entity_id
_entity_poly.type
_entity_poly.pdbx_seq_one_letter_code
_entity_poly.pdbx_strand_id
1 'polypeptide(L)'
;MSKSVEHWNNIYETKGPSEVSWTEDYPSYSIEFIESLSLDKSLPIIDIGGGDSRVVDSLLELGFDNITVLDISENALNRAKLRLGKISNKIEWISCDILNFKPKKTDNLWHDRACFHFLTEPKHINYYKNVVRKYVINHLLISTFSDRGPLKCSGLQVTRYNCDTIKSNFEDSFKLIDCEYKIHKTPFNTKQSFIYSSFKRKFN
;
A
#
# COMPACT_ATOMS: atom_id res chain seq x y z
N MET A 1 21.90 -6.67 5.48
CA MET A 1 20.60 -6.32 4.81
C MET A 1 19.68 -7.53 4.99
N SER A 2 18.36 -7.36 5.20
CA SER A 2 17.49 -8.54 5.30
C SER A 2 17.27 -9.17 3.92
N LYS A 3 16.98 -10.49 3.89
CA LYS A 3 16.69 -11.20 2.62
C LYS A 3 15.53 -10.53 1.83
N SER A 4 14.56 -9.95 2.52
CA SER A 4 13.45 -9.25 1.87
C SER A 4 13.90 -7.96 1.19
N VAL A 5 14.79 -7.18 1.81
CA VAL A 5 15.37 -5.96 1.20
C VAL A 5 16.18 -6.32 -0.05
N GLU A 6 17.02 -7.36 0.03
CA GLU A 6 17.82 -7.82 -1.13
C GLU A 6 16.92 -8.29 -2.26
N HIS A 7 15.87 -9.07 -1.96
CA HIS A 7 14.91 -9.55 -2.95
C HIS A 7 14.24 -8.40 -3.70
N TRP A 8 13.66 -7.43 -2.97
CA TRP A 8 12.94 -6.33 -3.60
C TRP A 8 13.86 -5.37 -4.35
N ASN A 9 15.04 -5.05 -3.80
CA ASN A 9 16.02 -4.24 -4.52
C ASN A 9 16.43 -4.91 -5.84
N ASN A 10 16.69 -6.23 -5.84
CA ASN A 10 17.02 -6.96 -7.06
C ASN A 10 15.88 -6.95 -8.08
N ILE A 11 14.62 -7.11 -7.64
CA ILE A 11 13.47 -7.01 -8.54
C ILE A 11 13.45 -5.65 -9.24
N TYR A 12 13.54 -4.57 -8.48
CA TYR A 12 13.52 -3.22 -9.04
C TYR A 12 14.81 -2.80 -9.75
N GLU A 13 15.90 -3.50 -9.57
CA GLU A 13 17.12 -3.32 -10.34
C GLU A 13 17.03 -4.00 -11.71
N THR A 14 16.45 -5.21 -11.76
CA THR A 14 16.49 -6.09 -12.94
C THR A 14 15.25 -6.06 -13.81
N LYS A 15 14.09 -5.57 -13.29
CA LYS A 15 12.81 -5.57 -14.00
C LYS A 15 12.24 -4.18 -14.17
N GLY A 16 11.76 -3.88 -15.38
CA GLY A 16 10.99 -2.68 -15.67
C GLY A 16 9.52 -2.78 -15.22
N PRO A 17 8.76 -1.66 -15.28
CA PRO A 17 7.34 -1.65 -14.90
C PRO A 17 6.47 -2.63 -15.68
N SER A 18 6.75 -2.84 -16.97
CA SER A 18 6.03 -3.81 -17.81
C SER A 18 6.37 -5.28 -17.54
N GLU A 19 7.38 -5.54 -16.70
CA GLU A 19 7.87 -6.88 -16.39
C GLU A 19 7.47 -7.34 -14.98
N VAL A 20 6.63 -6.58 -14.30
CA VAL A 20 6.11 -6.90 -12.97
C VAL A 20 4.58 -6.89 -12.97
N SER A 21 3.98 -7.82 -12.24
CA SER A 21 2.53 -8.08 -12.34
C SER A 21 1.65 -7.04 -11.64
N TRP A 22 2.19 -6.19 -10.79
CA TRP A 22 1.43 -5.24 -9.96
C TRP A 22 1.33 -3.84 -10.55
N THR A 23 2.02 -3.56 -11.65
CA THR A 23 2.02 -2.24 -12.27
C THR A 23 0.63 -1.87 -12.79
N GLU A 24 0.25 -0.63 -12.50
CA GLU A 24 -0.92 0.04 -13.04
C GLU A 24 -0.49 1.39 -13.61
N ASP A 25 -0.91 1.70 -14.83
CA ASP A 25 -0.67 3.04 -15.42
C ASP A 25 -1.48 4.12 -14.69
N TYR A 26 -2.65 3.75 -14.21
CA TYR A 26 -3.48 4.57 -13.33
C TYR A 26 -4.12 3.69 -12.26
N PRO A 27 -3.88 3.95 -10.96
CA PRO A 27 -4.38 3.14 -9.86
C PRO A 27 -5.84 3.51 -9.51
N SER A 28 -6.76 3.29 -10.45
CA SER A 28 -8.13 3.79 -10.42
C SER A 28 -8.86 3.48 -9.13
N TYR A 29 -8.84 2.23 -8.66
CA TYR A 29 -9.56 1.84 -7.44
C TYR A 29 -9.05 2.52 -6.17
N SER A 30 -7.73 2.70 -6.05
CA SER A 30 -7.15 3.45 -4.93
C SER A 30 -7.54 4.92 -4.98
N ILE A 31 -7.49 5.52 -6.17
CA ILE A 31 -7.76 6.95 -6.34
C ILE A 31 -9.26 7.26 -6.21
N GLU A 32 -10.14 6.49 -6.83
CA GLU A 32 -11.60 6.61 -6.67
C GLU A 32 -12.01 6.56 -5.19
N PHE A 33 -11.41 5.62 -4.44
CA PHE A 33 -11.66 5.55 -3.02
C PHE A 33 -11.16 6.81 -2.28
N ILE A 34 -9.92 7.25 -2.52
CA ILE A 34 -9.35 8.43 -1.85
C ILE A 34 -10.16 9.70 -2.17
N GLU A 35 -10.62 9.87 -3.41
CA GLU A 35 -11.47 10.99 -3.81
C GLU A 35 -12.82 10.96 -3.08
N SER A 36 -13.43 9.76 -2.93
CA SER A 36 -14.71 9.59 -2.23
C SER A 36 -14.67 10.05 -0.76
N LEU A 37 -13.50 10.06 -0.14
CA LEU A 37 -13.32 10.53 1.24
C LEU A 37 -13.39 12.06 1.37
N SER A 38 -13.29 12.81 0.27
CA SER A 38 -13.29 14.29 0.25
C SER A 38 -12.35 14.90 1.30
N LEU A 39 -11.13 14.37 1.41
CA LEU A 39 -10.14 14.80 2.39
C LEU A 39 -9.59 16.19 2.08
N ASP A 40 -9.30 16.97 3.13
CA ASP A 40 -8.47 18.15 3.02
C ASP A 40 -7.09 17.77 2.47
N LYS A 41 -6.59 18.53 1.50
CA LYS A 41 -5.37 18.20 0.75
C LYS A 41 -4.08 18.31 1.58
N SER A 42 -4.14 19.01 2.71
CA SER A 42 -3.03 19.16 3.66
C SER A 42 -2.93 18.01 4.69
N LEU A 43 -3.96 17.14 4.74
CA LEU A 43 -3.95 16.02 5.68
C LEU A 43 -2.89 14.99 5.34
N PRO A 44 -2.19 14.43 6.34
CA PRO A 44 -1.11 13.48 6.10
C PRO A 44 -1.64 12.15 5.55
N ILE A 45 -1.05 11.73 4.44
CA ILE A 45 -1.30 10.45 3.78
C ILE A 45 0.01 9.67 3.74
N ILE A 46 -0.04 8.40 4.10
CA ILE A 46 1.08 7.48 3.90
C ILE A 46 0.69 6.35 2.96
N ASP A 47 1.55 6.09 1.96
CA ASP A 47 1.45 4.98 1.01
C ASP A 47 2.49 3.91 1.37
N ILE A 48 2.03 2.75 1.81
CA ILE A 48 2.85 1.64 2.31
C ILE A 48 3.12 0.64 1.19
N GLY A 49 4.40 0.34 0.98
CA GLY A 49 4.83 -0.46 -0.16
C GLY A 49 4.57 0.28 -1.48
N GLY A 50 4.63 1.62 -1.44
CA GLY A 50 4.32 2.46 -2.59
C GLY A 50 5.27 2.25 -3.77
N GLY A 51 6.52 1.89 -3.50
CA GLY A 51 7.49 1.53 -4.52
C GLY A 51 7.62 2.55 -5.64
N ASP A 52 7.49 2.09 -6.89
CA ASP A 52 7.40 2.94 -8.08
C ASP A 52 5.96 3.11 -8.60
N SER A 53 4.96 2.83 -7.73
CA SER A 53 3.54 3.03 -8.02
C SER A 53 3.21 4.46 -8.45
N ARG A 54 2.14 4.61 -9.23
CA ARG A 54 1.62 5.92 -9.64
C ARG A 54 0.57 6.50 -8.69
N VAL A 55 0.37 5.91 -7.53
CA VAL A 55 -0.51 6.48 -6.50
C VAL A 55 -0.02 7.87 -6.08
N VAL A 56 1.29 8.00 -5.84
CA VAL A 56 1.88 9.30 -5.46
C VAL A 56 1.74 10.36 -6.55
N ASP A 57 1.85 9.98 -7.84
CA ASP A 57 1.63 10.89 -8.98
C ASP A 57 0.20 11.42 -8.94
N SER A 58 -0.78 10.53 -8.82
CA SER A 58 -2.20 10.89 -8.77
C SER A 58 -2.57 11.71 -7.53
N LEU A 59 -1.98 11.42 -6.37
CA LEU A 59 -2.17 12.23 -5.16
C LEU A 59 -1.69 13.68 -5.36
N LEU A 60 -0.54 13.86 -6.02
CA LEU A 60 -0.02 15.19 -6.35
C LEU A 60 -0.92 15.92 -7.35
N GLU A 61 -1.44 15.23 -8.38
CA GLU A 61 -2.39 15.78 -9.36
C GLU A 61 -3.70 16.21 -8.70
N LEU A 62 -4.16 15.47 -7.69
CA LEU A 62 -5.32 15.82 -6.88
C LEU A 62 -5.05 16.95 -5.88
N GLY A 63 -3.82 17.44 -5.79
CA GLY A 63 -3.42 18.59 -4.96
C GLY A 63 -3.06 18.24 -3.52
N PHE A 64 -2.86 16.96 -3.17
CA PHE A 64 -2.34 16.60 -1.86
C PHE A 64 -0.87 17.02 -1.73
N ASP A 65 -0.51 17.60 -0.57
CA ASP A 65 0.82 18.17 -0.33
C ASP A 65 1.55 17.58 0.89
N ASN A 66 0.90 16.70 1.64
CA ASN A 66 1.47 16.04 2.82
C ASN A 66 1.51 14.52 2.63
N ILE A 67 2.38 14.08 1.72
CA ILE A 67 2.48 12.69 1.28
C ILE A 67 3.77 12.06 1.79
N THR A 68 3.65 10.89 2.39
CA THR A 68 4.76 10.00 2.74
C THR A 68 4.66 8.73 1.90
N VAL A 69 5.75 8.28 1.32
CA VAL A 69 5.84 6.98 0.63
C VAL A 69 6.88 6.13 1.34
N LEU A 70 6.44 4.97 1.82
CA LEU A 70 7.31 3.98 2.44
C LEU A 70 7.43 2.77 1.53
N ASP A 71 8.64 2.32 1.30
CA ASP A 71 8.93 1.04 0.66
C ASP A 71 10.19 0.41 1.23
N ILE A 72 10.27 -0.91 1.19
CA ILE A 72 11.45 -1.67 1.59
C ILE A 72 12.59 -1.51 0.59
N SER A 73 12.29 -1.24 -0.68
CA SER A 73 13.23 -1.09 -1.78
C SER A 73 13.58 0.37 -2.04
N GLU A 74 14.83 0.73 -1.77
CA GLU A 74 15.35 2.04 -2.14
C GLU A 74 15.37 2.23 -3.68
N ASN A 75 15.63 1.15 -4.44
CA ASN A 75 15.60 1.18 -5.90
C ASN A 75 14.23 1.55 -6.44
N ALA A 76 13.16 1.03 -5.83
CA ALA A 76 11.79 1.38 -6.20
C ALA A 76 11.50 2.87 -5.96
N LEU A 77 11.82 3.36 -4.76
CA LEU A 77 11.64 4.78 -4.42
C LEU A 77 12.45 5.70 -5.33
N ASN A 78 13.67 5.32 -5.70
CA ASN A 78 14.52 6.11 -6.60
C ASN A 78 13.93 6.19 -8.01
N ARG A 79 13.27 5.12 -8.51
CA ARG A 79 12.53 5.18 -9.77
C ARG A 79 11.38 6.19 -9.73
N ALA A 80 10.57 6.17 -8.65
CA ALA A 80 9.49 7.12 -8.47
C ALA A 80 10.02 8.57 -8.39
N LYS A 81 11.10 8.80 -7.63
CA LYS A 81 11.75 10.12 -7.53
C LYS A 81 12.24 10.61 -8.88
N LEU A 82 12.91 9.76 -9.67
CA LEU A 82 13.38 10.10 -11.02
C LEU A 82 12.22 10.45 -11.95
N ARG A 83 11.14 9.70 -11.92
CA ARG A 83 9.93 9.95 -12.71
C ARG A 83 9.28 11.29 -12.37
N LEU A 84 9.16 11.60 -11.09
CA LEU A 84 8.55 12.84 -10.59
C LEU A 84 9.46 14.07 -10.76
N GLY A 85 10.76 13.87 -10.89
CA GLY A 85 11.73 14.98 -11.02
C GLY A 85 11.70 15.91 -9.81
N LYS A 86 11.69 17.22 -10.03
CA LYS A 86 11.77 18.23 -8.95
C LYS A 86 10.60 18.17 -7.94
N ILE A 87 9.43 17.71 -8.36
CA ILE A 87 8.27 17.65 -7.47
C ILE A 87 8.42 16.58 -6.39
N SER A 88 9.31 15.58 -6.61
CA SER A 88 9.63 14.54 -5.62
C SER A 88 10.17 15.11 -4.30
N ASN A 89 10.73 16.33 -4.31
CA ASN A 89 11.21 17.01 -3.10
C ASN A 89 10.09 17.41 -2.13
N LYS A 90 8.83 17.37 -2.56
CA LYS A 90 7.66 17.63 -1.70
C LYS A 90 7.17 16.39 -0.97
N ILE A 91 7.73 15.21 -1.27
CA ILE A 91 7.31 13.92 -0.72
C ILE A 91 8.31 13.48 0.35
N GLU A 92 7.80 12.96 1.45
CA GLU A 92 8.62 12.26 2.43
C GLU A 92 8.84 10.81 1.96
N TRP A 93 10.09 10.45 1.64
CA TRP A 93 10.46 9.12 1.15
C TRP A 93 11.13 8.33 2.27
N ILE A 94 10.60 7.15 2.61
CA ILE A 94 11.12 6.31 3.67
C ILE A 94 11.49 4.94 3.12
N SER A 95 12.80 4.65 3.02
CA SER A 95 13.29 3.31 2.70
C SER A 95 13.38 2.48 3.99
N CYS A 96 12.36 1.63 4.23
CA CYS A 96 12.26 0.85 5.46
C CYS A 96 11.36 -0.37 5.28
N ASP A 97 11.75 -1.50 5.89
CA ASP A 97 10.84 -2.62 6.07
C ASP A 97 9.72 -2.21 7.03
N ILE A 98 8.46 -2.44 6.66
CA ILE A 98 7.30 -2.11 7.50
C ILE A 98 7.39 -2.74 8.89
N LEU A 99 8.07 -3.88 9.04
CA LEU A 99 8.29 -4.55 10.31
C LEU A 99 9.31 -3.83 11.23
N ASN A 100 10.05 -2.88 10.69
CA ASN A 100 10.99 -2.02 11.43
C ASN A 100 10.53 -0.56 11.47
N PHE A 101 9.43 -0.24 10.78
CA PHE A 101 8.94 1.11 10.67
C PHE A 101 8.36 1.60 12.01
N LYS A 102 8.87 2.73 12.46
CA LYS A 102 8.42 3.42 13.68
C LYS A 102 7.94 4.82 13.27
N PRO A 103 6.62 4.99 12.99
CA PRO A 103 6.09 6.30 12.62
C PRO A 103 6.41 7.36 13.67
N LYS A 104 6.79 8.56 13.23
CA LYS A 104 7.08 9.72 14.08
C LYS A 104 5.88 10.64 14.23
N LYS A 105 4.90 10.51 13.34
CA LYS A 105 3.64 11.28 13.31
C LYS A 105 2.47 10.34 13.08
N THR A 106 1.26 10.83 13.23
CA THR A 106 0.03 10.12 12.86
C THR A 106 -0.34 10.49 11.44
N ASP A 107 -1.01 9.54 10.75
CA ASP A 107 -1.50 9.74 9.40
C ASP A 107 -3.03 9.74 9.39
N ASN A 108 -3.62 10.61 8.57
CA ASN A 108 -5.07 10.68 8.38
C ASN A 108 -5.57 9.53 7.51
N LEU A 109 -4.82 9.22 6.45
CA LEU A 109 -5.04 8.09 5.58
C LEU A 109 -3.79 7.22 5.51
N TRP A 110 -3.99 5.94 5.76
CA TRP A 110 -3.02 4.88 5.53
C TRP A 110 -3.48 4.06 4.32
N HIS A 111 -2.74 4.13 3.25
CA HIS A 111 -2.96 3.37 2.04
C HIS A 111 -1.94 2.22 1.95
N ASP A 112 -2.40 1.02 1.67
CA ASP A 112 -1.58 -0.16 1.44
C ASP A 112 -2.19 -0.98 0.31
N ARG A 113 -1.49 -1.04 -0.81
CA ARG A 113 -1.85 -1.92 -1.91
C ARG A 113 -0.76 -2.97 -2.12
N ALA A 114 -1.07 -4.21 -1.75
CA ALA A 114 -0.20 -5.36 -1.96
C ALA A 114 1.09 -5.37 -1.12
N CYS A 115 1.12 -4.71 0.06
CA CYS A 115 2.19 -4.85 1.03
C CYS A 115 1.77 -5.79 2.19
N PHE A 116 0.60 -5.55 2.79
CA PHE A 116 0.10 -6.33 3.94
C PHE A 116 0.03 -7.84 3.66
N HIS A 117 -0.28 -8.26 2.45
CA HIS A 117 -0.42 -9.67 2.11
C HIS A 117 0.91 -10.45 2.15
N PHE A 118 2.07 -9.78 2.13
CA PHE A 118 3.37 -10.43 2.33
C PHE A 118 3.65 -10.80 3.79
N LEU A 119 2.86 -10.31 4.71
CA LEU A 119 2.96 -10.67 6.12
C LEU A 119 2.25 -12.02 6.34
N THR A 120 3.01 -13.10 6.32
CA THR A 120 2.48 -14.47 6.43
C THR A 120 2.56 -15.03 7.84
N GLU A 121 3.38 -14.44 8.71
CA GLU A 121 3.54 -14.87 10.10
C GLU A 121 2.63 -14.07 11.04
N PRO A 122 1.91 -14.73 11.98
CA PRO A 122 1.01 -14.04 12.92
C PRO A 122 1.67 -12.89 13.69
N LYS A 123 2.95 -13.04 14.09
CA LYS A 123 3.68 -11.96 14.79
C LYS A 123 3.87 -10.72 13.92
N HIS A 124 4.10 -10.88 12.60
CA HIS A 124 4.26 -9.78 11.65
C HIS A 124 2.94 -9.08 11.38
N ILE A 125 1.86 -9.85 11.20
CA ILE A 125 0.50 -9.32 11.07
C ILE A 125 0.14 -8.52 12.31
N ASN A 126 0.39 -9.05 13.51
CA ASN A 126 0.12 -8.34 14.76
C ASN A 126 0.96 -7.07 14.94
N TYR A 127 2.23 -7.08 14.52
CA TYR A 127 3.05 -5.88 14.50
C TYR A 127 2.42 -4.78 13.65
N TYR A 128 2.09 -5.10 12.39
CA TYR A 128 1.45 -4.18 11.45
C TYR A 128 0.13 -3.62 12.02
N LYS A 129 -0.74 -4.49 12.54
CA LYS A 129 -2.01 -4.08 13.18
C LYS A 129 -1.79 -3.09 14.33
N ASN A 130 -0.77 -3.33 15.15
CA ASN A 130 -0.43 -2.43 16.26
C ASN A 130 0.07 -1.07 15.78
N VAL A 131 0.87 -1.02 14.70
CA VAL A 131 1.30 0.24 14.09
C VAL A 131 0.09 1.00 13.55
N VAL A 132 -0.75 0.35 12.75
CA VAL A 132 -1.98 0.94 12.20
C VAL A 132 -2.89 1.45 13.32
N ARG A 133 -3.14 0.63 14.36
CA ARG A 133 -3.97 1.03 15.50
C ARG A 133 -3.44 2.26 16.21
N LYS A 134 -2.14 2.43 16.31
CA LYS A 134 -1.52 3.53 17.05
C LYS A 134 -1.43 4.82 16.24
N TYR A 135 -1.17 4.73 14.94
CA TYR A 135 -0.75 5.87 14.14
C TYR A 135 -1.77 6.32 13.09
N VAL A 136 -2.76 5.49 12.74
CA VAL A 136 -3.82 5.87 11.80
C VAL A 136 -4.98 6.50 12.56
N ILE A 137 -5.28 7.77 12.27
CA ILE A 137 -6.29 8.52 13.05
C ILE A 137 -7.66 8.59 12.40
N ASN A 138 -7.78 8.27 11.10
CA ASN A 138 -9.08 8.38 10.42
C ASN A 138 -9.35 7.20 9.47
N HIS A 139 -8.66 7.10 8.34
CA HIS A 139 -8.97 6.14 7.29
C HIS A 139 -7.85 5.14 7.06
N LEU A 140 -8.23 3.89 6.79
CA LEU A 140 -7.34 2.81 6.41
C LEU A 140 -7.88 2.18 5.11
N LEU A 141 -7.08 2.20 4.06
CA LEU A 141 -7.34 1.49 2.82
C LEU A 141 -6.32 0.37 2.66
N ILE A 142 -6.78 -0.87 2.63
CA ILE A 142 -5.95 -2.05 2.42
C ILE A 142 -6.47 -2.85 1.23
N SER A 143 -5.58 -3.11 0.27
CA SER A 143 -5.84 -3.98 -0.86
C SER A 143 -4.85 -5.14 -0.87
N THR A 144 -5.38 -6.36 -0.96
CA THR A 144 -4.61 -7.61 -0.92
C THR A 144 -5.07 -8.56 -2.02
N PHE A 145 -4.30 -9.61 -2.32
CA PHE A 145 -4.88 -10.70 -3.08
C PHE A 145 -6.09 -11.27 -2.34
N SER A 146 -7.16 -11.48 -3.07
CA SER A 146 -8.35 -12.12 -2.54
C SER A 146 -8.13 -13.62 -2.32
N ASP A 147 -9.05 -14.29 -1.64
CA ASP A 147 -9.10 -15.74 -1.51
C ASP A 147 -9.14 -16.48 -2.87
N ARG A 148 -9.49 -15.78 -3.97
CA ARG A 148 -9.48 -16.25 -5.36
C ARG A 148 -8.22 -15.82 -6.12
N GLY A 149 -7.33 -15.08 -5.49
CA GLY A 149 -6.09 -14.57 -6.06
C GLY A 149 -4.95 -15.59 -6.03
N PRO A 150 -3.77 -15.22 -6.55
CA PRO A 150 -2.58 -16.05 -6.52
C PRO A 150 -2.11 -16.40 -5.10
N LEU A 151 -1.45 -17.54 -4.94
CA LEU A 151 -0.80 -17.95 -3.69
C LEU A 151 0.59 -17.33 -3.49
N LYS A 152 1.16 -16.78 -4.56
CA LYS A 152 2.49 -16.15 -4.56
C LYS A 152 2.46 -14.85 -5.35
N CYS A 153 3.29 -13.91 -4.93
CA CYS A 153 3.61 -12.70 -5.68
C CYS A 153 5.14 -12.55 -5.73
N SER A 154 5.70 -12.29 -6.91
CA SER A 154 7.16 -12.18 -7.10
C SER A 154 7.97 -13.35 -6.51
N GLY A 155 7.44 -14.58 -6.60
CA GLY A 155 8.05 -15.77 -6.02
C GLY A 155 7.84 -15.98 -4.52
N LEU A 156 7.38 -14.96 -3.80
CA LEU A 156 7.13 -15.01 -2.35
C LEU A 156 5.70 -15.49 -2.05
N GLN A 157 5.56 -16.24 -0.96
CA GLN A 157 4.25 -16.63 -0.44
C GLN A 157 3.50 -15.40 0.07
N VAL A 158 2.17 -15.41 -0.08
CA VAL A 158 1.29 -14.35 0.41
C VAL A 158 0.13 -14.93 1.21
N THR A 159 -0.37 -14.14 2.14
CA THR A 159 -1.65 -14.40 2.80
C THR A 159 -2.77 -13.80 1.96
N ARG A 160 -3.77 -14.62 1.61
CA ARG A 160 -4.95 -14.19 0.87
C ARG A 160 -6.07 -13.88 1.84
N TYR A 161 -6.89 -12.89 1.51
CA TYR A 161 -7.98 -12.43 2.36
C TYR A 161 -9.31 -12.42 1.58
N ASN A 162 -10.40 -12.58 2.31
CA ASN A 162 -11.74 -12.19 1.90
C ASN A 162 -12.24 -11.05 2.81
N CYS A 163 -13.43 -10.54 2.55
CA CYS A 163 -13.95 -9.40 3.30
C CYS A 163 -14.13 -9.68 4.80
N ASP A 164 -14.46 -10.90 5.20
CA ASP A 164 -14.60 -11.26 6.60
C ASP A 164 -13.24 -11.36 7.30
N THR A 165 -12.28 -12.01 6.66
CA THR A 165 -10.93 -12.20 7.23
C THR A 165 -10.13 -10.91 7.28
N ILE A 166 -10.27 -10.00 6.32
CA ILE A 166 -9.61 -8.68 6.41
C ILE A 166 -10.29 -7.81 7.47
N LYS A 167 -11.62 -7.84 7.57
CA LYS A 167 -12.38 -7.14 8.61
C LYS A 167 -11.91 -7.56 10.00
N SER A 168 -11.82 -8.86 10.28
CA SER A 168 -11.44 -9.38 11.61
C SER A 168 -10.04 -8.96 12.04
N ASN A 169 -9.15 -8.58 11.10
CA ASN A 169 -7.84 -8.06 11.45
C ASN A 169 -7.88 -6.64 12.03
N PHE A 170 -8.87 -5.82 11.70
CA PHE A 170 -8.87 -4.40 12.04
C PHE A 170 -10.09 -3.95 12.84
N GLU A 171 -11.10 -4.82 13.06
CA GLU A 171 -12.36 -4.45 13.68
C GLU A 171 -12.28 -3.99 15.14
N ASP A 172 -11.20 -4.31 15.85
CA ASP A 172 -10.97 -3.78 17.22
C ASP A 172 -10.89 -2.25 17.25
N SER A 173 -10.35 -1.62 16.21
CA SER A 173 -10.07 -0.18 16.18
C SER A 173 -10.74 0.55 15.01
N PHE A 174 -11.20 -0.19 14.02
CA PHE A 174 -11.78 0.36 12.79
C PHE A 174 -13.10 -0.31 12.46
N LYS A 175 -14.00 0.46 11.84
CA LYS A 175 -15.23 -0.05 11.23
C LYS A 175 -14.96 -0.26 9.74
N LEU A 176 -15.23 -1.45 9.22
CA LEU A 176 -15.26 -1.70 7.79
C LEU A 176 -16.38 -0.84 7.16
N ILE A 177 -16.03 -0.05 6.17
CA ILE A 177 -16.97 0.79 5.42
C ILE A 177 -17.37 0.10 4.14
N ASP A 178 -16.38 -0.42 3.40
CA ASP A 178 -16.59 -1.10 2.14
C ASP A 178 -15.55 -2.18 1.91
N CYS A 179 -15.92 -3.23 1.16
CA CYS A 179 -15.00 -4.28 0.73
C CYS A 179 -15.49 -4.89 -0.57
N GLU A 180 -14.71 -4.74 -1.61
CA GLU A 180 -15.06 -5.20 -2.95
C GLU A 180 -13.98 -6.09 -3.57
N TYR A 181 -14.42 -7.08 -4.34
CA TYR A 181 -13.54 -7.87 -5.20
C TYR A 181 -13.29 -7.12 -6.51
N LYS A 182 -12.02 -6.93 -6.85
CA LYS A 182 -11.59 -6.26 -8.08
C LYS A 182 -10.64 -7.15 -8.86
N ILE A 183 -10.67 -7.03 -10.18
CA ILE A 183 -9.76 -7.76 -11.06
C ILE A 183 -8.69 -6.79 -11.55
N HIS A 184 -7.47 -7.03 -11.12
CA HIS A 184 -6.29 -6.38 -11.69
C HIS A 184 -5.86 -7.13 -12.95
N LYS A 185 -5.72 -6.40 -14.05
CA LYS A 185 -5.17 -6.90 -15.32
C LYS A 185 -3.68 -6.57 -15.35
N THR A 186 -2.85 -7.61 -15.31
CA THR A 186 -1.39 -7.43 -15.33
C THR A 186 -0.89 -6.98 -16.70
N PRO A 187 0.34 -6.41 -16.80
CA PRO A 187 0.98 -6.13 -18.09
C PRO A 187 1.11 -7.35 -19.02
N PHE A 188 1.06 -8.56 -18.45
CA PHE A 188 1.10 -9.84 -19.21
C PHE A 188 -0.27 -10.33 -19.69
N ASN A 189 -1.33 -9.51 -19.62
CA ASN A 189 -2.71 -9.89 -19.90
C ASN A 189 -3.27 -11.01 -19.02
N THR A 190 -2.67 -11.30 -17.87
CA THR A 190 -3.24 -12.20 -16.87
C THR A 190 -4.11 -11.41 -15.89
N LYS A 191 -4.99 -12.12 -15.17
CA LYS A 191 -5.91 -11.53 -14.20
C LYS A 191 -5.53 -11.95 -12.79
N GLN A 192 -5.49 -10.99 -11.87
CA GLN A 192 -5.28 -11.23 -10.46
C GLN A 192 -6.48 -10.68 -9.68
N SER A 193 -7.06 -11.52 -8.83
CA SER A 193 -8.20 -11.11 -8.00
C SER A 193 -7.69 -10.48 -6.71
N PHE A 194 -8.12 -9.25 -6.46
CA PHE A 194 -7.86 -8.48 -5.24
C PHE A 194 -9.15 -8.26 -4.46
N ILE A 195 -9.03 -8.00 -3.17
CA ILE A 195 -10.03 -7.24 -2.41
C ILE A 195 -9.49 -5.83 -2.16
N TYR A 196 -10.37 -4.85 -2.25
CA TYR A 196 -10.14 -3.49 -1.79
C TYR A 196 -11.05 -3.24 -0.60
N SER A 197 -10.48 -2.94 0.54
CA SER A 197 -11.21 -2.78 1.78
C SER A 197 -10.89 -1.45 2.43
N SER A 198 -11.94 -0.72 2.76
CA SER A 198 -11.86 0.59 3.37
C SER A 198 -12.42 0.58 4.77
N PHE A 199 -11.71 1.25 5.66
CA PHE A 199 -12.06 1.32 7.06
C PHE A 199 -12.02 2.75 7.56
N LYS A 200 -12.87 3.04 8.54
CA LYS A 200 -12.87 4.27 9.30
C LYS A 200 -12.57 4.00 10.77
N ARG A 201 -11.72 4.83 11.38
CA ARG A 201 -11.41 4.76 12.79
C ARG A 201 -12.67 4.82 13.63
N LYS A 202 -12.80 3.95 14.63
CA LYS A 202 -13.81 4.07 15.67
C LYS A 202 -13.34 5.15 16.65
N PHE A 203 -14.18 6.12 16.90
CA PHE A 203 -13.99 7.08 17.97
C PHE A 203 -14.66 6.51 19.23
N ASN A 204 -13.89 6.27 20.26
CA ASN A 204 -14.40 5.90 21.59
C ASN A 204 -14.88 7.15 22.32
#